data_a24603461991cade496324a46604223d
#
_entry.id   a24603461991cade496324a46604223d
#
_cell.length_a   1.000
_cell.length_b   1.000
_cell.length_c   1.000
_cell.angle_alpha   90.00
_cell.angle_beta   90.00
_cell.angle_gamma   90.00
#
_symmetry.space_group_name_H-M   'P 1'
#
loop_
_entity.id
_entity.type
_entity.pdbx_description
1 polymer ?
#
loop_
_entity_poly.entity_id
_entity_poly.type
_entity_poly.pdbx_seq_one_letter_code
_entity_poly.pdbx_strand_id
1 'polypeptide(L)'
;MDKDLNTGYYKDFDTNFEQAYSLLEKNFSHEELLKLLKDGNIPEKQIATFMFDEVNTEEDAEALINNLTGCDGKIREAVALKIYQILSSSKECLKLFIYPKIFAQATIDINANICRLVVDSAKFLKANEEFAINYTDEIIKITKSALDELDKFIFRDKKYVINKQLFKLYWCLESLKNFYEFVDREELSTILEKCAQNSEYTIREKTAQLVRFVGSFPDIEEQLKKDENYYVRCVFD
;
A
#
# COMPACT_ATOMS: atom_id res chain seq x y z
N MET A 1 -11.55 11.39 40.68
CA MET A 1 -10.41 11.50 39.76
C MET A 1 -10.44 10.30 38.84
N ASP A 2 -10.92 10.55 37.67
CA ASP A 2 -10.74 9.86 36.37
C ASP A 2 -10.82 8.33 36.32
N LYS A 3 -12.06 7.83 36.44
CA LYS A 3 -12.39 6.46 36.04
C LYS A 3 -13.18 6.37 34.72
N ASP A 4 -13.47 7.49 34.05
CA ASP A 4 -14.43 7.53 32.95
C ASP A 4 -13.83 7.58 31.53
N LEU A 5 -12.50 7.63 31.39
CA LEU A 5 -11.85 7.70 30.06
C LEU A 5 -11.73 6.36 29.32
N ASN A 6 -11.95 5.23 30.00
CA ASN A 6 -11.76 3.91 29.40
C ASN A 6 -13.05 3.14 29.06
N THR A 7 -14.21 3.60 29.52
CA THR A 7 -15.45 2.86 29.34
C THR A 7 -16.13 3.06 27.97
N GLY A 8 -15.89 4.18 27.30
CA GLY A 8 -16.45 4.45 25.97
C GLY A 8 -15.85 3.56 24.87
N TYR A 9 -14.53 3.43 24.83
CA TYR A 9 -13.83 2.65 23.80
C TYR A 9 -14.18 1.15 23.85
N TYR A 10 -14.31 0.59 25.06
CA TYR A 10 -14.69 -0.82 25.22
C TYR A 10 -16.16 -1.08 24.90
N LYS A 11 -17.07 -0.16 25.22
CA LYS A 11 -18.49 -0.28 24.85
C LYS A 11 -18.70 -0.29 23.35
N ASP A 12 -18.02 0.61 22.63
CA ASP A 12 -18.11 0.66 21.15
C ASP A 12 -17.50 -0.59 20.51
N PHE A 13 -16.43 -1.13 21.09
CA PHE A 13 -15.81 -2.37 20.62
C PHE A 13 -16.75 -3.57 20.80
N ASP A 14 -17.34 -3.75 21.97
CA ASP A 14 -18.26 -4.84 22.27
C ASP A 14 -19.53 -4.76 21.37
N THR A 15 -20.09 -3.57 21.20
CA THR A 15 -21.27 -3.36 20.34
C THR A 15 -20.95 -3.68 18.87
N ASN A 16 -19.80 -3.24 18.37
CA ASN A 16 -19.38 -3.52 17.00
C ASN A 16 -19.10 -5.03 16.79
N PHE A 17 -18.53 -5.70 17.78
CA PHE A 17 -18.30 -7.14 17.73
C PHE A 17 -19.58 -7.95 17.71
N GLU A 18 -20.54 -7.64 18.62
CA GLU A 18 -21.85 -8.29 18.66
C GLU A 18 -22.62 -8.09 17.36
N GLN A 19 -22.59 -6.87 16.80
CA GLN A 19 -23.20 -6.57 15.52
C GLN A 19 -22.54 -7.37 14.37
N ALA A 20 -21.22 -7.39 14.30
CA ALA A 20 -20.50 -8.17 13.29
C ALA A 20 -20.84 -9.66 13.39
N TYR A 21 -20.87 -10.20 14.61
CA TYR A 21 -21.21 -11.61 14.83
C TYR A 21 -22.65 -11.93 14.38
N SER A 22 -23.62 -11.06 14.68
CA SER A 22 -25.01 -11.23 14.25
C SER A 22 -25.19 -11.17 12.72
N LEU A 23 -24.30 -10.45 12.03
CA LEU A 23 -24.32 -10.36 10.56
C LEU A 23 -23.75 -11.62 9.89
N LEU A 24 -22.79 -12.31 10.52
CA LEU A 24 -22.21 -13.54 9.99
C LEU A 24 -23.22 -14.69 9.87
N GLU A 25 -24.28 -14.68 10.68
CA GLU A 25 -25.34 -15.70 10.66
C GLU A 25 -26.40 -15.44 9.56
N LYS A 26 -26.33 -14.28 8.89
CA LYS A 26 -27.29 -13.91 7.84
C LYS A 26 -26.80 -14.35 6.46
N ASN A 27 -27.75 -14.75 5.62
CA ASN A 27 -27.53 -14.95 4.21
C ASN A 27 -27.87 -13.64 3.48
N PHE A 28 -26.89 -13.03 2.85
CA PHE A 28 -27.06 -11.82 2.05
C PHE A 28 -27.06 -12.15 0.57
N SER A 29 -27.93 -11.49 -0.19
CA SER A 29 -27.80 -11.46 -1.65
C SER A 29 -26.61 -10.58 -2.06
N HIS A 30 -26.16 -10.73 -3.30
CA HIS A 30 -25.08 -9.89 -3.86
C HIS A 30 -25.41 -8.39 -3.77
N GLU A 31 -26.63 -8.01 -4.10
CA GLU A 31 -27.12 -6.64 -4.04
C GLU A 31 -27.11 -6.06 -2.61
N GLU A 32 -27.47 -6.89 -1.62
CA GLU A 32 -27.41 -6.49 -0.21
C GLU A 32 -25.97 -6.29 0.26
N LEU A 33 -25.05 -7.18 -0.11
CA LEU A 33 -23.62 -7.03 0.19
C LEU A 33 -23.05 -5.77 -0.46
N LEU A 34 -23.38 -5.50 -1.71
CA LEU A 34 -22.97 -4.30 -2.42
C LEU A 34 -23.46 -3.03 -1.72
N LYS A 35 -24.71 -3.02 -1.27
CA LYS A 35 -25.27 -1.92 -0.49
C LYS A 35 -24.56 -1.72 0.85
N LEU A 36 -24.25 -2.82 1.57
CA LEU A 36 -23.51 -2.74 2.82
C LEU A 36 -22.08 -2.23 2.62
N LEU A 37 -21.41 -2.60 1.52
CA LEU A 37 -20.09 -2.08 1.16
C LEU A 37 -20.11 -0.57 0.91
N LYS A 38 -21.16 -0.05 0.28
CA LYS A 38 -21.31 1.38 -0.02
C LYS A 38 -21.70 2.20 1.20
N ASP A 39 -22.79 1.82 1.86
CA ASP A 39 -23.50 2.66 2.81
C ASP A 39 -23.43 2.14 4.25
N GLY A 40 -22.92 0.94 4.48
CA GLY A 40 -22.89 0.30 5.78
C GLY A 40 -21.96 1.00 6.78
N ASN A 41 -22.20 0.74 8.07
CA ASN A 41 -21.30 1.11 9.15
C ASN A 41 -20.03 0.22 9.16
N ILE A 42 -19.12 0.44 10.11
CA ILE A 42 -17.83 -0.28 10.15
C ILE A 42 -18.01 -1.81 10.17
N PRO A 43 -18.77 -2.43 11.13
CA PRO A 43 -18.97 -3.87 11.13
C PRO A 43 -19.69 -4.40 9.88
N GLU A 44 -20.65 -3.66 9.35
CA GLU A 44 -21.37 -4.02 8.13
C GLU A 44 -20.44 -4.07 6.92
N LYS A 45 -19.60 -3.05 6.73
CA LYS A 45 -18.60 -3.02 5.65
C LYS A 45 -17.56 -4.13 5.78
N GLN A 46 -17.11 -4.43 7.01
CA GLN A 46 -16.16 -5.52 7.23
C GLN A 46 -16.75 -6.88 6.86
N ILE A 47 -17.97 -7.18 7.34
CA ILE A 47 -18.65 -8.45 7.05
C ILE A 47 -19.00 -8.54 5.56
N ALA A 48 -19.53 -7.46 4.98
CA ALA A 48 -19.81 -7.43 3.56
C ALA A 48 -18.54 -7.69 2.73
N THR A 49 -17.41 -7.05 3.08
CA THR A 49 -16.13 -7.31 2.41
C THR A 49 -15.71 -8.78 2.52
N PHE A 50 -15.86 -9.37 3.70
CA PHE A 50 -15.51 -10.77 3.93
C PHE A 50 -16.36 -11.73 3.06
N MET A 51 -17.66 -11.47 2.95
CA MET A 51 -18.62 -12.30 2.22
C MET A 51 -18.71 -11.98 0.72
N PHE A 52 -18.05 -10.92 0.23
CA PHE A 52 -18.13 -10.46 -1.15
C PHE A 52 -17.14 -11.21 -2.04
N ASP A 53 -17.53 -12.40 -2.49
CA ASP A 53 -16.62 -13.31 -3.21
C ASP A 53 -16.64 -13.14 -4.74
N GLU A 54 -17.68 -12.55 -5.30
CA GLU A 54 -17.84 -12.36 -6.73
C GLU A 54 -17.79 -10.88 -7.12
N VAL A 55 -16.92 -10.57 -8.07
CA VAL A 55 -16.82 -9.24 -8.70
C VAL A 55 -17.03 -9.40 -10.19
N ASN A 56 -18.22 -9.06 -10.65
CA ASN A 56 -18.68 -9.29 -12.02
C ASN A 56 -18.82 -7.99 -12.82
N THR A 57 -18.95 -6.86 -12.12
CA THR A 57 -19.21 -5.54 -12.72
C THR A 57 -18.22 -4.50 -12.24
N GLU A 58 -18.14 -3.37 -12.95
CA GLU A 58 -17.37 -2.20 -12.53
C GLU A 58 -17.90 -1.65 -11.19
N GLU A 59 -19.21 -1.70 -10.96
CA GLU A 59 -19.85 -1.25 -9.73
C GLU A 59 -19.38 -2.06 -8.52
N ASP A 60 -19.20 -3.37 -8.67
CA ASP A 60 -18.67 -4.27 -7.65
C ASP A 60 -17.21 -3.91 -7.29
N ALA A 61 -16.37 -3.73 -8.30
CA ALA A 61 -14.98 -3.34 -8.12
C ALA A 61 -14.87 -1.95 -7.46
N GLU A 62 -15.67 -0.99 -7.92
CA GLU A 62 -15.71 0.36 -7.39
C GLU A 62 -16.11 0.40 -5.91
N ALA A 63 -17.07 -0.44 -5.49
CA ALA A 63 -17.49 -0.52 -4.10
C ALA A 63 -16.35 -0.99 -3.18
N LEU A 64 -15.50 -1.92 -3.62
CA LEU A 64 -14.29 -2.32 -2.90
C LEU A 64 -13.23 -1.21 -2.92
N ILE A 65 -12.92 -0.69 -4.10
CA ILE A 65 -11.88 0.32 -4.32
C ILE A 65 -12.13 1.59 -3.51
N ASN A 66 -13.37 2.06 -3.41
CA ASN A 66 -13.72 3.25 -2.64
C ASN A 66 -13.50 3.06 -1.12
N ASN A 67 -13.49 1.83 -0.64
CA ASN A 67 -13.18 1.50 0.76
C ASN A 67 -11.67 1.26 1.00
N LEU A 68 -10.85 1.14 -0.03
CA LEU A 68 -9.41 0.87 0.11
C LEU A 68 -8.63 2.05 0.72
N THR A 69 -9.12 3.28 0.56
CA THR A 69 -8.51 4.51 1.10
C THR A 69 -9.42 5.25 2.09
N GLY A 70 -10.46 4.59 2.60
CA GLY A 70 -11.41 5.15 3.57
C GLY A 70 -10.78 5.46 4.94
N CYS A 71 -11.56 6.08 5.84
CA CYS A 71 -11.07 6.52 7.14
C CYS A 71 -10.73 5.37 8.10
N ASP A 72 -11.49 4.27 8.07
CA ASP A 72 -11.30 3.16 9.00
C ASP A 72 -10.24 2.16 8.55
N GLY A 73 -9.24 1.92 9.41
CA GLY A 73 -8.12 1.03 9.12
C GLY A 73 -8.49 -0.43 9.00
N LYS A 74 -9.52 -0.89 9.72
CA LYS A 74 -9.96 -2.29 9.67
C LYS A 74 -10.69 -2.59 8.37
N ILE A 75 -11.50 -1.63 7.89
CA ILE A 75 -12.16 -1.74 6.58
C ILE A 75 -11.10 -1.77 5.49
N ARG A 76 -10.12 -0.84 5.50
CA ARG A 76 -9.05 -0.81 4.50
C ARG A 76 -8.27 -2.11 4.45
N GLU A 77 -7.94 -2.70 5.61
CA GLU A 77 -7.21 -3.97 5.68
C GLU A 77 -8.03 -5.13 5.14
N ALA A 78 -9.30 -5.24 5.51
CA ALA A 78 -10.20 -6.26 4.98
C ALA A 78 -10.35 -6.16 3.46
N VAL A 79 -10.54 -4.95 2.95
CA VAL A 79 -10.68 -4.67 1.51
C VAL A 79 -9.38 -4.95 0.76
N ALA A 80 -8.22 -4.56 1.29
CA ALA A 80 -6.92 -4.85 0.66
C ALA A 80 -6.71 -6.37 0.52
N LEU A 81 -7.05 -7.14 1.56
CA LEU A 81 -6.98 -8.61 1.53
C LEU A 81 -7.95 -9.19 0.49
N LYS A 82 -9.19 -8.72 0.45
CA LYS A 82 -10.20 -9.20 -0.50
C LYS A 82 -9.80 -8.90 -1.94
N ILE A 83 -9.32 -7.70 -2.24
CA ILE A 83 -8.83 -7.34 -3.57
C ILE A 83 -7.66 -8.25 -3.97
N TYR A 84 -6.70 -8.49 -3.07
CA TYR A 84 -5.60 -9.42 -3.33
C TYR A 84 -6.10 -10.83 -3.67
N GLN A 85 -7.07 -11.36 -2.90
CA GLN A 85 -7.67 -12.69 -3.14
C GLN A 85 -8.35 -12.76 -4.52
N ILE A 86 -9.16 -11.75 -4.88
CA ILE A 86 -9.86 -11.69 -6.16
C ILE A 86 -8.87 -11.64 -7.32
N LEU A 87 -7.90 -10.71 -7.28
CA LEU A 87 -6.93 -10.53 -8.37
C LEU A 87 -5.98 -11.72 -8.51
N SER A 88 -5.68 -12.43 -7.42
CA SER A 88 -4.85 -13.63 -7.48
C SER A 88 -5.58 -14.86 -8.02
N SER A 89 -6.91 -14.92 -7.90
CA SER A 89 -7.72 -16.07 -8.27
C SER A 89 -8.38 -15.97 -9.66
N SER A 90 -8.69 -14.74 -10.13
CA SER A 90 -9.44 -14.53 -11.37
C SER A 90 -8.77 -13.53 -12.31
N LYS A 91 -8.35 -14.01 -13.48
CA LYS A 91 -7.82 -13.14 -14.53
C LYS A 91 -8.89 -12.26 -15.18
N GLU A 92 -10.13 -12.69 -15.16
CA GLU A 92 -11.25 -11.96 -15.77
C GLU A 92 -11.59 -10.69 -15.02
N CYS A 93 -11.38 -10.68 -13.68
CA CYS A 93 -11.61 -9.52 -12.84
C CYS A 93 -10.55 -8.43 -12.98
N LEU A 94 -9.36 -8.73 -13.52
CA LEU A 94 -8.25 -7.75 -13.60
C LEU A 94 -8.67 -6.45 -14.29
N LYS A 95 -9.44 -6.54 -15.36
CA LYS A 95 -9.91 -5.38 -16.14
C LYS A 95 -10.86 -4.45 -15.36
N LEU A 96 -11.47 -4.94 -14.28
CA LEU A 96 -12.40 -4.17 -13.44
C LEU A 96 -11.68 -3.35 -12.36
N PHE A 97 -10.39 -3.62 -12.10
CA PHE A 97 -9.61 -2.97 -11.05
C PHE A 97 -8.60 -1.95 -11.55
N ILE A 98 -8.89 -1.24 -12.65
CA ILE A 98 -7.97 -0.25 -13.24
C ILE A 98 -8.13 1.11 -12.55
N TYR A 99 -7.64 1.20 -11.29
CA TYR A 99 -7.69 2.38 -10.43
C TYR A 99 -6.29 2.79 -9.94
N PRO A 100 -5.34 3.14 -10.84
CA PRO A 100 -3.93 3.31 -10.52
C PRO A 100 -3.66 4.32 -9.40
N LYS A 101 -4.40 5.44 -9.37
CA LYS A 101 -4.24 6.48 -8.33
C LYS A 101 -4.63 5.98 -6.93
N ILE A 102 -5.71 5.20 -6.82
CA ILE A 102 -6.16 4.67 -5.53
C ILE A 102 -5.18 3.61 -5.04
N PHE A 103 -4.69 2.74 -5.93
CA PHE A 103 -3.63 1.79 -5.60
C PHE A 103 -2.36 2.50 -5.12
N ALA A 104 -1.92 3.56 -5.79
CA ALA A 104 -0.74 4.32 -5.37
C ALA A 104 -0.93 4.98 -3.99
N GLN A 105 -2.11 5.53 -3.69
CA GLN A 105 -2.43 6.06 -2.37
C GLN A 105 -2.43 4.98 -1.29
N ALA A 106 -3.01 3.83 -1.57
CA ALA A 106 -3.07 2.71 -0.63
C ALA A 106 -1.69 2.03 -0.42
N THR A 107 -0.79 2.12 -1.41
CA THR A 107 0.61 1.65 -1.29
C THR A 107 1.35 2.31 -0.13
N ILE A 108 0.97 3.52 0.25
CA ILE A 108 1.59 4.29 1.34
C ILE A 108 0.68 4.44 2.56
N ASP A 109 -0.24 3.51 2.77
CA ASP A 109 -1.07 3.46 3.98
C ASP A 109 -0.20 3.39 5.24
N ILE A 110 -0.74 3.84 6.38
CA ILE A 110 -0.05 3.75 7.67
C ILE A 110 0.09 2.30 8.18
N ASN A 111 -0.67 1.36 7.64
CA ASN A 111 -0.63 -0.06 7.96
C ASN A 111 0.21 -0.82 6.93
N ALA A 112 1.33 -1.40 7.38
CA ALA A 112 2.25 -2.15 6.53
C ALA A 112 1.61 -3.37 5.84
N ASN A 113 0.59 -4.01 6.45
CA ASN A 113 -0.11 -5.12 5.82
C ASN A 113 -0.90 -4.65 4.60
N ILE A 114 -1.55 -3.48 4.70
CA ILE A 114 -2.26 -2.88 3.56
C ILE A 114 -1.27 -2.57 2.45
N CYS A 115 -0.17 -1.87 2.76
CA CYS A 115 0.87 -1.54 1.77
C CYS A 115 1.35 -2.79 1.02
N ARG A 116 1.67 -3.87 1.74
CA ARG A 116 2.13 -5.13 1.15
C ARG A 116 1.07 -5.75 0.23
N LEU A 117 -0.17 -5.89 0.72
CA LEU A 117 -1.27 -6.46 -0.06
C LEU A 117 -1.55 -5.66 -1.33
N VAL A 118 -1.49 -4.33 -1.25
CA VAL A 118 -1.71 -3.43 -2.39
C VAL A 118 -0.58 -3.53 -3.41
N VAL A 119 0.69 -3.55 -2.96
CA VAL A 119 1.84 -3.74 -3.86
C VAL A 119 1.76 -5.11 -4.55
N ASP A 120 1.41 -6.16 -3.82
CA ASP A 120 1.25 -7.50 -4.39
C ASP A 120 0.06 -7.59 -5.36
N SER A 121 -1.04 -6.90 -5.05
CA SER A 121 -2.21 -6.79 -5.93
C SER A 121 -1.88 -6.05 -7.23
N ALA A 122 -1.13 -4.95 -7.15
CA ALA A 122 -0.72 -4.17 -8.33
C ALA A 122 0.10 -5.01 -9.33
N LYS A 123 0.87 -6.00 -8.86
CA LYS A 123 1.63 -6.91 -9.74
C LYS A 123 0.74 -7.68 -10.71
N PHE A 124 -0.46 -8.09 -10.28
CA PHE A 124 -1.41 -8.77 -11.17
C PHE A 124 -1.94 -7.85 -12.28
N LEU A 125 -1.98 -6.54 -12.03
CA LEU A 125 -2.45 -5.53 -12.97
C LEU A 125 -1.36 -5.01 -13.91
N LYS A 126 -0.09 -5.38 -13.70
CA LYS A 126 1.07 -4.91 -14.46
C LYS A 126 0.95 -5.13 -15.98
N ALA A 127 0.27 -6.20 -16.40
CA ALA A 127 0.06 -6.49 -17.82
C ALA A 127 -0.89 -5.48 -18.51
N ASN A 128 -1.67 -4.70 -17.77
CA ASN A 128 -2.42 -3.58 -18.30
C ASN A 128 -1.49 -2.35 -18.34
N GLU A 129 -1.08 -1.96 -19.55
CA GLU A 129 -0.10 -0.89 -19.76
C GLU A 129 -0.60 0.46 -19.22
N GLU A 130 -1.87 0.79 -19.39
CA GLU A 130 -2.47 2.02 -18.86
C GLU A 130 -2.38 2.05 -17.33
N PHE A 131 -2.73 0.95 -16.66
CA PHE A 131 -2.58 0.85 -15.21
C PHE A 131 -1.11 1.00 -14.81
N ALA A 132 -0.21 0.25 -15.45
CA ALA A 132 1.20 0.21 -15.08
C ALA A 132 1.87 1.58 -15.20
N ILE A 133 1.65 2.30 -16.30
CA ILE A 133 2.19 3.66 -16.52
C ILE A 133 1.62 4.62 -15.46
N ASN A 134 0.29 4.71 -15.34
CA ASN A 134 -0.33 5.68 -14.44
C ASN A 134 -0.03 5.39 -12.96
N TYR A 135 0.04 4.10 -12.56
CA TYR A 135 0.43 3.71 -11.21
C TYR A 135 1.87 4.12 -10.91
N THR A 136 2.78 3.85 -11.85
CA THR A 136 4.20 4.18 -11.72
C THR A 136 4.41 5.69 -11.62
N ASP A 137 3.73 6.48 -12.45
CA ASP A 137 3.77 7.95 -12.39
C ASP A 137 3.34 8.49 -11.04
N GLU A 138 2.27 7.95 -10.46
CA GLU A 138 1.82 8.35 -9.12
C GLU A 138 2.82 7.93 -8.03
N ILE A 139 3.40 6.73 -8.11
CA ILE A 139 4.45 6.28 -7.18
C ILE A 139 5.69 7.18 -7.27
N ILE A 140 6.12 7.60 -8.48
CA ILE A 140 7.22 8.54 -8.66
C ILE A 140 6.92 9.89 -8.02
N LYS A 141 5.72 10.44 -8.22
CA LYS A 141 5.30 11.71 -7.59
C LYS A 141 5.36 11.62 -6.07
N ILE A 142 4.85 10.52 -5.51
CA ILE A 142 4.88 10.28 -4.06
C ILE A 142 6.33 10.15 -3.57
N THR A 143 7.18 9.43 -4.31
CA THR A 143 8.60 9.24 -3.99
C THR A 143 9.34 10.56 -3.95
N LYS A 144 9.20 11.39 -4.98
CA LYS A 144 9.82 12.72 -5.05
C LYS A 144 9.34 13.61 -3.91
N SER A 145 8.02 13.64 -3.66
CA SER A 145 7.46 14.40 -2.54
C SER A 145 8.01 13.95 -1.19
N ALA A 146 8.20 12.64 -0.97
CA ALA A 146 8.76 12.12 0.27
C ALA A 146 10.24 12.50 0.43
N LEU A 147 11.02 12.45 -0.64
CA LEU A 147 12.43 12.88 -0.65
C LEU A 147 12.54 14.40 -0.38
N ASP A 148 11.75 15.22 -1.06
CA ASP A 148 11.73 16.66 -0.85
C ASP A 148 11.32 17.06 0.57
N GLU A 149 10.41 16.33 1.18
CA GLU A 149 10.04 16.52 2.59
C GLU A 149 11.18 16.10 3.54
N LEU A 150 11.88 15.01 3.26
CA LEU A 150 13.04 14.59 4.06
C LEU A 150 14.17 15.62 4.01
N ASP A 151 14.43 16.22 2.84
CA ASP A 151 15.45 17.26 2.66
C ASP A 151 15.17 18.54 3.48
N LYS A 152 13.88 18.83 3.77
CA LYS A 152 13.47 19.98 4.61
C LYS A 152 13.69 19.77 6.10
N PHE A 153 13.73 18.51 6.56
CA PHE A 153 13.76 18.17 7.97
C PHE A 153 15.16 17.76 8.44
N ILE A 154 16.04 18.73 8.62
CA ILE A 154 17.41 18.52 9.14
C ILE A 154 17.42 18.26 10.66
N PHE A 155 16.31 18.46 11.41
CA PHE A 155 16.30 18.48 12.87
C PHE A 155 15.55 17.34 13.53
N ARG A 156 16.15 16.82 14.62
CA ARG A 156 15.66 15.72 15.49
C ARG A 156 14.25 15.92 16.08
N ASP A 157 13.76 17.16 16.14
CA ASP A 157 12.50 17.49 16.81
C ASP A 157 11.23 17.06 16.03
N LYS A 158 11.40 16.58 14.79
CA LYS A 158 10.28 16.15 13.93
C LYS A 158 10.34 14.66 13.56
N LYS A 159 10.83 13.82 14.48
CA LYS A 159 11.02 12.38 14.29
C LYS A 159 9.80 11.67 13.69
N TYR A 160 8.59 12.03 14.11
CA TYR A 160 7.35 11.43 13.57
C TYR A 160 7.17 11.73 12.09
N VAL A 161 7.39 12.97 11.66
CA VAL A 161 7.24 13.36 10.25
C VAL A 161 8.29 12.67 9.39
N ILE A 162 9.54 12.63 9.86
CA ILE A 162 10.65 11.92 9.20
C ILE A 162 10.29 10.43 9.03
N ASN A 163 9.89 9.75 10.10
CA ASN A 163 9.53 8.34 10.04
C ASN A 163 8.37 8.07 9.06
N LYS A 164 7.39 8.96 9.00
CA LYS A 164 6.28 8.85 8.05
C LYS A 164 6.76 8.92 6.60
N GLN A 165 7.70 9.81 6.28
CA GLN A 165 8.24 9.94 4.92
C GLN A 165 9.16 8.75 4.58
N LEU A 166 9.97 8.28 5.52
CA LEU A 166 10.78 7.07 5.35
C LEU A 166 9.92 5.83 5.09
N PHE A 167 8.81 5.69 5.82
CA PHE A 167 7.87 4.59 5.62
C PHE A 167 7.22 4.64 4.22
N LYS A 168 6.82 5.82 3.75
CA LYS A 168 6.32 5.99 2.38
C LYS A 168 7.36 5.62 1.34
N LEU A 169 8.58 6.15 1.52
CA LEU A 169 9.70 5.90 0.61
C LEU A 169 10.03 4.41 0.49
N TYR A 170 10.01 3.69 1.62
CA TYR A 170 10.21 2.24 1.66
C TYR A 170 9.23 1.50 0.74
N TRP A 171 7.93 1.81 0.83
CA TRP A 171 6.91 1.14 0.02
C TRP A 171 6.90 1.61 -1.44
N CYS A 172 7.26 2.87 -1.68
CA CYS A 172 7.47 3.35 -3.05
C CYS A 172 8.62 2.61 -3.74
N LEU A 173 9.75 2.40 -3.06
CA LEU A 173 10.87 1.64 -3.60
C LEU A 173 10.49 0.16 -3.86
N GLU A 174 9.69 -0.45 -2.99
CA GLU A 174 9.17 -1.81 -3.23
C GLU A 174 8.25 -1.86 -4.46
N SER A 175 7.44 -0.84 -4.68
CA SER A 175 6.62 -0.71 -5.91
C SER A 175 7.47 -0.49 -7.14
N LEU A 176 8.42 0.45 -7.10
CA LEU A 176 9.32 0.73 -8.23
C LEU A 176 10.14 -0.49 -8.64
N LYS A 177 10.53 -1.35 -7.69
CA LYS A 177 11.18 -2.62 -7.99
C LYS A 177 10.34 -3.51 -8.91
N ASN A 178 9.02 -3.49 -8.75
CA ASN A 178 8.11 -4.31 -9.55
C ASN A 178 7.73 -3.65 -10.89
N PHE A 179 7.84 -2.32 -10.99
CA PHE A 179 7.38 -1.52 -12.13
C PHE A 179 8.48 -0.68 -12.78
N TYR A 180 9.76 -0.97 -12.53
CA TYR A 180 10.89 -0.17 -13.02
C TYR A 180 10.93 -0.01 -14.56
N GLU A 181 10.38 -0.97 -15.31
CA GLU A 181 10.32 -0.97 -16.76
C GLU A 181 9.46 0.18 -17.33
N PHE A 182 8.57 0.74 -16.50
CA PHE A 182 7.69 1.86 -16.83
C PHE A 182 8.23 3.21 -16.34
N VAL A 183 9.45 3.23 -15.80
CA VAL A 183 10.12 4.44 -15.31
C VAL A 183 11.17 4.87 -16.31
N ASP A 184 11.24 6.18 -16.59
CA ASP A 184 12.38 6.73 -17.31
C ASP A 184 13.69 6.44 -16.57
N ARG A 185 14.71 6.00 -17.31
CA ARG A 185 15.96 5.55 -16.71
C ARG A 185 16.72 6.64 -15.96
N GLU A 186 16.72 7.86 -16.47
CA GLU A 186 17.42 8.99 -15.84
C GLU A 186 16.69 9.41 -14.57
N GLU A 187 15.35 9.40 -14.61
CA GLU A 187 14.50 9.66 -13.47
C GLU A 187 14.71 8.62 -12.35
N LEU A 188 14.73 7.34 -12.71
CA LEU A 188 15.01 6.25 -11.76
C LEU A 188 16.40 6.38 -11.17
N SER A 189 17.44 6.68 -11.97
CA SER A 189 18.82 6.91 -11.49
C SER A 189 18.85 8.02 -10.44
N THR A 190 18.22 9.15 -10.72
CA THR A 190 18.14 10.29 -9.80
C THR A 190 17.50 9.93 -8.46
N ILE A 191 16.42 9.16 -8.48
CA ILE A 191 15.75 8.66 -7.27
C ILE A 191 16.68 7.72 -6.49
N LEU A 192 17.30 6.78 -7.18
CA LEU A 192 18.18 5.79 -6.56
C LEU A 192 19.43 6.40 -5.94
N GLU A 193 20.05 7.40 -6.59
CA GLU A 193 21.18 8.15 -6.05
C GLU A 193 20.86 8.83 -4.73
N LYS A 194 19.71 9.54 -4.66
CA LYS A 194 19.23 10.17 -3.43
C LYS A 194 18.94 9.12 -2.33
N CYS A 195 18.30 8.00 -2.70
CA CYS A 195 17.99 6.93 -1.76
C CYS A 195 19.24 6.18 -1.26
N ALA A 196 20.26 6.00 -2.10
CA ALA A 196 21.54 5.37 -1.73
C ALA A 196 22.34 6.22 -0.73
N GLN A 197 22.09 7.53 -0.66
CA GLN A 197 22.72 8.47 0.27
C GLN A 197 21.84 8.73 1.52
N ASN A 198 20.69 8.08 1.65
CA ASN A 198 19.79 8.31 2.78
C ASN A 198 20.44 7.90 4.11
N SER A 199 20.22 8.67 5.17
CA SER A 199 20.74 8.38 6.51
C SER A 199 20.17 7.09 7.10
N GLU A 200 18.95 6.69 6.70
CA GLU A 200 18.28 5.49 7.19
C GLU A 200 18.71 4.26 6.35
N TYR A 201 19.33 3.29 7.00
CA TYR A 201 19.87 2.11 6.31
C TYR A 201 18.80 1.25 5.65
N THR A 202 17.58 1.22 6.18
CA THR A 202 16.47 0.45 5.57
C THR A 202 16.08 0.97 4.18
N ILE A 203 16.22 2.28 3.95
CA ILE A 203 16.05 2.88 2.63
C ILE A 203 17.21 2.50 1.71
N ARG A 204 18.46 2.57 2.20
CA ARG A 204 19.63 2.14 1.42
C ARG A 204 19.59 0.65 1.09
N GLU A 205 19.10 -0.20 2.01
CA GLU A 205 18.88 -1.63 1.76
C GLU A 205 17.82 -1.85 0.66
N LYS A 206 16.68 -1.17 0.71
CA LYS A 206 15.67 -1.25 -0.35
C LYS A 206 16.20 -0.77 -1.69
N THR A 207 17.01 0.28 -1.69
CA THR A 207 17.69 0.78 -2.87
C THR A 207 18.64 -0.28 -3.43
N ALA A 208 19.44 -0.94 -2.58
CA ALA A 208 20.33 -2.04 -2.98
C ALA A 208 19.56 -3.20 -3.62
N GLN A 209 18.43 -3.61 -3.03
CA GLN A 209 17.56 -4.65 -3.57
C GLN A 209 17.04 -4.29 -4.98
N LEU A 210 16.63 -3.03 -5.19
CA LEU A 210 16.15 -2.55 -6.47
C LEU A 210 17.31 -2.47 -7.49
N VAL A 211 18.45 -1.89 -7.14
CA VAL A 211 19.65 -1.79 -7.99
C VAL A 211 20.11 -3.16 -8.44
N ARG A 212 20.22 -4.13 -7.50
CA ARG A 212 20.58 -5.52 -7.83
C ARG A 212 19.57 -6.17 -8.78
N PHE A 213 18.28 -5.93 -8.56
CA PHE A 213 17.21 -6.52 -9.38
C PHE A 213 17.22 -5.98 -10.81
N VAL A 214 17.42 -4.67 -10.98
CA VAL A 214 17.47 -4.02 -12.30
C VAL A 214 18.79 -4.26 -13.03
N GLY A 215 19.92 -4.34 -12.31
CA GLY A 215 21.24 -4.68 -12.85
C GLY A 215 21.86 -3.65 -13.78
N SER A 216 21.44 -2.38 -13.76
CA SER A 216 21.85 -1.36 -14.74
C SER A 216 22.37 -0.05 -14.14
N PHE A 217 22.76 -0.03 -12.86
CA PHE A 217 23.27 1.13 -12.14
C PHE A 217 24.59 0.83 -11.42
N PRO A 218 25.70 0.62 -12.17
CA PRO A 218 26.97 0.10 -11.63
C PRO A 218 27.60 1.03 -10.58
N ASP A 219 27.50 2.34 -10.74
CA ASP A 219 28.11 3.30 -9.81
C ASP A 219 27.36 3.29 -8.45
N ILE A 220 26.04 3.23 -8.48
CA ILE A 220 25.19 3.12 -7.26
C ILE A 220 25.43 1.76 -6.60
N GLU A 221 25.53 0.69 -7.39
CA GLU A 221 25.84 -0.65 -6.91
C GLU A 221 27.18 -0.70 -6.18
N GLU A 222 28.24 -0.12 -6.78
CA GLU A 222 29.55 -0.05 -6.16
C GLU A 222 29.56 0.75 -4.85
N GLN A 223 28.80 1.86 -4.79
CA GLN A 223 28.61 2.62 -3.57
C GLN A 223 27.96 1.78 -2.46
N LEU A 224 26.85 1.09 -2.77
CA LEU A 224 26.09 0.30 -1.81
C LEU A 224 26.82 -0.98 -1.35
N LYS A 225 27.66 -1.58 -2.19
CA LYS A 225 28.58 -2.66 -1.80
C LYS A 225 29.60 -2.25 -0.74
N LYS A 226 29.90 -0.96 -0.64
CA LYS A 226 30.82 -0.37 0.35
C LYS A 226 30.11 0.28 1.52
N ASP A 227 28.79 0.11 1.66
CA ASP A 227 28.00 0.70 2.74
C ASP A 227 28.51 0.28 4.11
N GLU A 228 28.43 1.16 5.09
CA GLU A 228 28.82 0.86 6.48
C GLU A 228 27.93 -0.21 7.13
N ASN A 229 26.67 -0.29 6.71
CA ASN A 229 25.67 -1.21 7.25
C ASN A 229 25.75 -2.58 6.56
N TYR A 230 25.85 -3.65 7.37
CA TYR A 230 25.93 -5.02 6.87
C TYR A 230 24.70 -5.41 6.03
N TYR A 231 23.47 -5.04 6.45
CA TYR A 231 22.24 -5.41 5.73
C TYR A 231 22.14 -4.81 4.33
N VAL A 232 22.81 -3.67 4.09
CA VAL A 232 22.89 -3.07 2.77
C VAL A 232 23.89 -3.85 1.89
N ARG A 233 25.08 -4.14 2.44
CA ARG A 233 26.11 -4.86 1.67
C ARG A 233 25.71 -6.28 1.31
N CYS A 234 25.13 -7.03 2.25
CA CYS A 234 24.77 -8.44 2.03
C CYS A 234 23.68 -8.65 0.96
N VAL A 235 23.05 -7.59 0.49
CA VAL A 235 22.14 -7.67 -0.66
C VAL A 235 22.92 -8.12 -1.91
N PHE A 236 24.21 -7.85 -2.01
CA PHE A 236 25.04 -8.16 -3.19
C PHE A 236 25.86 -9.44 -3.05
N ASP A 237 25.86 -10.08 -1.89
CA ASP A 237 26.45 -11.40 -1.65
C ASP A 237 25.52 -12.51 -2.21
#